data_61c331c6acec2d6162a08e1e6494171e
#
_entry.id   61c331c6acec2d6162a08e1e6494171e
#
_cell.length_a   1.000
_cell.length_b   1.000
_cell.length_c   1.000
_cell.angle_alpha   90.00
_cell.angle_beta   90.00
_cell.angle_gamma   90.00
#
_symmetry.space_group_name_H-M   'P 1'
#
loop_
_entity.id
_entity.type
_entity.pdbx_description
1 polymer ?
#
loop_
_entity_poly.entity_id
_entity_poly.type
_entity_poly.pdbx_seq_one_letter_code
_entity_poly.pdbx_strand_id
1 'polypeptide(L)'
;MSDRSITLRNPADDSVIQEVPLATVHDVDQAVARAHAVLPAWRDMAPNDRAKLMRRFADTIAAHAQELAELDTRNMGMPIGSSLWCANIAAEVIHYYAGAVDKHLGHTYPVAGGVTMTFHEPLGVVGLIVPWNFPLLIACWKLGPALACGNTVILKPAETTPLSAMRLGELALEAGIPEGVVQVVVGAGPEAGWRLVEHPLVRKIGFTGSTAVGKRIMAGCADQ
;
A
#
# COMPACT_ATOMS: atom_id res chain seq x y z
N MET A 1 24.97 0.24 -1.87
CA MET A 1 23.94 -0.66 -2.45
C MET A 1 24.05 -1.98 -1.75
N SER A 2 22.97 -2.55 -1.23
CA SER A 2 23.01 -3.87 -0.58
C SER A 2 23.21 -4.93 -1.65
N ASP A 3 24.24 -5.79 -1.49
CA ASP A 3 24.46 -6.98 -2.34
C ASP A 3 23.42 -8.11 -2.08
N ARG A 4 22.31 -7.78 -1.41
CA ARG A 4 21.27 -8.73 -1.06
C ARG A 4 20.15 -8.66 -2.08
N SER A 5 19.94 -9.75 -2.79
CA SER A 5 18.79 -9.94 -3.69
C SER A 5 18.07 -11.24 -3.35
N ILE A 6 16.84 -11.37 -3.83
CA ILE A 6 16.08 -12.60 -3.84
C ILE A 6 15.84 -13.02 -5.29
N THR A 7 16.15 -14.27 -5.61
CA THR A 7 15.82 -14.87 -6.90
C THR A 7 14.37 -15.38 -6.84
N LEU A 8 13.48 -14.73 -7.59
CA LEU A 8 12.09 -15.17 -7.71
C LEU A 8 11.99 -16.33 -8.70
N ARG A 9 11.21 -17.34 -8.33
CA ARG A 9 10.99 -18.52 -9.14
C ARG A 9 9.51 -18.77 -9.36
N ASN A 10 9.18 -19.28 -10.53
CA ASN A 10 7.85 -19.76 -10.86
C ASN A 10 7.58 -21.07 -10.11
N PRO A 11 6.58 -21.14 -9.23
CA PRO A 11 6.31 -22.36 -8.47
C PRO A 11 5.79 -23.53 -9.32
N ALA A 12 5.42 -23.30 -10.58
CA ALA A 12 4.91 -24.36 -11.46
C ALA A 12 6.04 -25.20 -12.07
N ASP A 13 7.21 -24.61 -12.34
CA ASP A 13 8.31 -25.25 -13.08
C ASP A 13 9.72 -24.94 -12.54
N ASP A 14 9.79 -24.20 -11.42
CA ASP A 14 11.02 -23.74 -10.77
C ASP A 14 11.91 -22.83 -11.64
N SER A 15 11.41 -22.37 -12.79
CA SER A 15 12.15 -21.45 -13.64
C SER A 15 12.40 -20.11 -12.93
N VAL A 16 13.56 -19.52 -13.16
CA VAL A 16 13.89 -18.20 -12.64
C VAL A 16 13.06 -17.14 -13.38
N ILE A 17 12.35 -16.30 -12.61
CA ILE A 17 11.60 -15.17 -13.16
C ILE A 17 12.51 -13.94 -13.25
N GLN A 18 13.05 -13.53 -12.12
CA GLN A 18 14.02 -12.41 -12.02
C GLN A 18 14.66 -12.36 -10.64
N GLU A 19 15.73 -11.57 -10.53
CA GLU A 19 16.28 -11.16 -9.24
C GLU A 19 15.70 -9.80 -8.83
N VAL A 20 15.36 -9.69 -7.54
CA VAL A 20 14.85 -8.43 -6.95
C VAL A 20 15.77 -8.03 -5.80
N PRO A 21 16.32 -6.80 -5.83
CA PRO A 21 17.12 -6.30 -4.71
C PRO A 21 16.25 -6.16 -3.46
N LEU A 22 16.80 -6.53 -2.31
CA LEU A 22 16.12 -6.37 -1.02
C LEU A 22 16.51 -5.03 -0.39
N ALA A 23 15.50 -4.27 -0.05
CA ALA A 23 15.65 -2.99 0.63
C ALA A 23 16.26 -3.17 2.02
N THR A 24 17.19 -2.29 2.33
CA THR A 24 17.81 -2.15 3.65
C THR A 24 16.96 -1.26 4.58
N VAL A 25 17.34 -1.19 5.85
CA VAL A 25 16.82 -0.20 6.81
C VAL A 25 16.93 1.22 6.26
N HIS A 26 18.07 1.56 5.65
CA HIS A 26 18.30 2.88 5.07
C HIS A 26 17.34 3.20 3.90
N ASP A 27 17.05 2.22 3.04
CA ASP A 27 16.09 2.39 1.95
C ASP A 27 14.66 2.64 2.48
N VAL A 28 14.29 1.96 3.58
CA VAL A 28 13.03 2.21 4.28
C VAL A 28 12.99 3.63 4.83
N ASP A 29 14.05 4.08 5.50
CA ASP A 29 14.13 5.44 6.06
C ASP A 29 14.01 6.50 4.96
N GLN A 30 14.67 6.31 3.83
CA GLN A 30 14.53 7.20 2.67
C GLN A 30 13.12 7.21 2.10
N ALA A 31 12.48 6.05 1.98
CA ALA A 31 11.11 5.96 1.50
C ALA A 31 10.14 6.69 2.44
N VAL A 32 10.28 6.50 3.76
CA VAL A 32 9.47 7.20 4.76
C VAL A 32 9.72 8.72 4.72
N ALA A 33 10.97 9.15 4.57
CA ALA A 33 11.28 10.58 4.45
C ALA A 33 10.61 11.23 3.21
N ARG A 34 10.66 10.55 2.05
CA ARG A 34 9.97 11.03 0.83
C ARG A 34 8.45 11.08 1.02
N ALA A 35 7.86 10.01 1.62
CA ALA A 35 6.43 9.97 1.91
C ALA A 35 5.99 11.08 2.86
N HIS A 36 6.81 11.37 3.87
CA HIS A 36 6.55 12.46 4.82
C HIS A 36 6.64 13.84 4.15
N ALA A 37 7.61 14.03 3.26
CA ALA A 37 7.79 15.30 2.55
C ALA A 37 6.62 15.65 1.62
N VAL A 38 6.01 14.67 0.95
CA VAL A 38 4.86 14.88 0.05
C VAL A 38 3.51 14.88 0.77
N LEU A 39 3.46 14.40 2.01
CA LEU A 39 2.23 14.28 2.79
C LEU A 39 1.38 15.56 2.85
N PRO A 40 1.92 16.77 3.12
CA PRO A 40 1.11 17.97 3.17
C PRO A 40 0.36 18.24 1.85
N ALA A 41 1.03 18.08 0.72
CA ALA A 41 0.43 18.31 -0.59
C ALA A 41 -0.70 17.31 -0.90
N TRP A 42 -0.53 16.04 -0.50
CA TRP A 42 -1.56 15.00 -0.66
C TRP A 42 -2.72 15.18 0.31
N ARG A 43 -2.42 15.43 1.58
CA ARG A 43 -3.41 15.65 2.65
C ARG A 43 -4.32 16.84 2.35
N ASP A 44 -3.72 17.97 1.94
CA ASP A 44 -4.42 19.24 1.78
C ASP A 44 -5.08 19.39 0.40
N MET A 45 -4.90 18.36 -0.49
CA MET A 45 -5.57 18.32 -1.78
C MET A 45 -7.09 18.26 -1.60
N ALA A 46 -7.82 19.05 -2.41
CA ALA A 46 -9.28 19.04 -2.39
C ALA A 46 -9.82 17.61 -2.56
N PRO A 47 -10.80 17.17 -1.77
CA PRO A 47 -11.31 15.79 -1.80
C PRO A 47 -11.70 15.32 -3.21
N ASN A 48 -12.34 16.18 -3.99
CA ASN A 48 -12.75 15.84 -5.36
C ASN A 48 -11.55 15.62 -6.30
N ASP A 49 -10.45 16.35 -6.14
CA ASP A 49 -9.28 16.19 -6.98
C ASP A 49 -8.50 14.92 -6.58
N ARG A 50 -8.41 14.62 -5.29
CA ARG A 50 -7.89 13.33 -4.82
C ARG A 50 -8.75 12.16 -5.32
N ALA A 51 -10.07 12.28 -5.28
CA ALA A 51 -10.98 11.28 -5.83
C ALA A 51 -10.78 11.05 -7.34
N LYS A 52 -10.53 12.10 -8.13
CA LYS A 52 -10.24 11.99 -9.57
C LYS A 52 -8.94 11.22 -9.82
N LEU A 53 -7.89 11.51 -9.04
CA LEU A 53 -6.61 10.77 -9.14
C LEU A 53 -6.78 9.29 -8.79
N MET A 54 -7.52 9.00 -7.73
CA MET A 54 -7.80 7.62 -7.34
C MET A 54 -8.65 6.88 -8.38
N ARG A 55 -9.63 7.53 -9.04
CA ARG A 55 -10.39 6.91 -10.14
C ARG A 55 -9.47 6.58 -11.31
N ARG A 56 -8.60 7.53 -11.73
CA ARG A 56 -7.62 7.25 -12.78
C ARG A 56 -6.70 6.09 -12.41
N PHE A 57 -6.29 5.99 -11.14
CA PHE A 57 -5.50 4.86 -10.67
C PHE A 57 -6.27 3.53 -10.79
N ALA A 58 -7.54 3.51 -10.41
CA ALA A 58 -8.38 2.34 -10.57
C ALA A 58 -8.55 1.96 -12.06
N ASP A 59 -8.80 2.94 -12.93
CA ASP A 59 -8.90 2.72 -14.38
C ASP A 59 -7.59 2.19 -14.96
N THR A 60 -6.44 2.70 -14.49
CA THR A 60 -5.12 2.23 -14.90
C THR A 60 -4.87 0.79 -14.44
N ILE A 61 -5.26 0.42 -13.22
CA ILE A 61 -5.21 -0.98 -12.74
C ILE A 61 -6.09 -1.88 -13.63
N ALA A 62 -7.31 -1.47 -13.92
CA ALA A 62 -8.23 -2.22 -14.79
C ALA A 62 -7.67 -2.42 -16.20
N ALA A 63 -7.07 -1.39 -16.78
CA ALA A 63 -6.44 -1.47 -18.10
C ALA A 63 -5.24 -2.44 -18.14
N HIS A 64 -4.57 -2.67 -17.00
CA HIS A 64 -3.43 -3.58 -16.85
C HIS A 64 -3.79 -4.88 -16.12
N ALA A 65 -5.09 -5.21 -16.01
CA ALA A 65 -5.54 -6.38 -15.24
C ALA A 65 -4.93 -7.70 -15.74
N GLN A 66 -4.77 -7.86 -17.04
CA GLN A 66 -4.16 -9.06 -17.64
C GLN A 66 -2.65 -9.16 -17.26
N GLU A 67 -1.91 -8.06 -17.39
CA GLU A 67 -0.50 -7.98 -17.00
C GLU A 67 -0.30 -8.34 -15.51
N LEU A 68 -1.10 -7.73 -14.63
CA LEU A 68 -1.05 -7.96 -13.19
C LEU A 68 -1.41 -9.41 -12.83
N ALA A 69 -2.41 -9.98 -13.52
CA ALA A 69 -2.80 -11.37 -13.33
C ALA A 69 -1.68 -12.34 -13.74
N GLU A 70 -1.00 -12.08 -14.86
CA GLU A 70 0.14 -12.89 -15.32
C GLU A 70 1.33 -12.80 -14.34
N LEU A 71 1.60 -11.62 -13.78
CA LEU A 71 2.61 -11.45 -12.73
C LEU A 71 2.29 -12.31 -11.50
N ASP A 72 1.06 -12.26 -10.98
CA ASP A 72 0.66 -13.06 -9.82
C ASP A 72 0.66 -14.57 -10.14
N THR A 73 0.18 -14.96 -11.34
CA THR A 73 0.21 -16.37 -11.76
C THR A 73 1.63 -16.92 -11.80
N ARG A 74 2.56 -16.17 -12.39
CA ARG A 74 3.96 -16.61 -12.51
C ARG A 74 4.71 -16.56 -11.18
N ASN A 75 4.42 -15.56 -10.33
CA ASN A 75 5.22 -15.32 -9.12
C ASN A 75 4.72 -16.13 -7.92
N MET A 76 3.41 -16.42 -7.81
CA MET A 76 2.86 -17.15 -6.66
C MET A 76 2.08 -18.42 -7.02
N GLY A 77 1.89 -18.72 -8.31
CA GLY A 77 1.20 -19.94 -8.77
C GLY A 77 -0.32 -19.91 -8.71
N MET A 78 -0.95 -18.73 -8.59
CA MET A 78 -2.40 -18.61 -8.65
C MET A 78 -2.88 -18.94 -10.07
N PRO A 79 -3.96 -19.74 -10.25
CA PRO A 79 -4.56 -19.96 -11.56
C PRO A 79 -4.93 -18.64 -12.24
N ILE A 80 -4.63 -18.49 -13.52
CA ILE A 80 -4.78 -17.23 -14.26
C ILE A 80 -6.21 -16.64 -14.17
N GLY A 81 -7.25 -17.47 -14.20
CA GLY A 81 -8.62 -16.99 -14.02
C GLY A 81 -8.88 -16.37 -12.65
N SER A 82 -8.27 -16.92 -11.58
CA SER A 82 -8.35 -16.36 -10.23
C SER A 82 -7.51 -15.10 -10.10
N SER A 83 -6.34 -15.05 -10.70
CA SER A 83 -5.49 -13.85 -10.73
C SER A 83 -6.17 -12.70 -11.47
N LEU A 84 -6.82 -12.99 -12.61
CA LEU A 84 -7.55 -11.99 -13.37
C LEU A 84 -8.77 -11.46 -12.59
N TRP A 85 -9.50 -12.35 -11.91
CA TRP A 85 -10.57 -11.93 -11.00
C TRP A 85 -10.02 -11.02 -9.89
N CYS A 86 -8.91 -11.38 -9.25
CA CYS A 86 -8.27 -10.54 -8.23
C CYS A 86 -7.87 -9.17 -8.77
N ALA A 87 -7.33 -9.09 -9.99
CA ALA A 87 -6.92 -7.83 -10.60
C ALA A 87 -8.12 -6.91 -10.88
N ASN A 88 -9.23 -7.47 -11.36
CA ASN A 88 -10.46 -6.69 -11.57
C ASN A 88 -11.04 -6.19 -10.24
N ILE A 89 -11.13 -7.05 -9.23
CA ILE A 89 -11.60 -6.63 -7.88
C ILE A 89 -10.66 -5.60 -7.26
N ALA A 90 -9.36 -5.69 -7.49
CA ALA A 90 -8.40 -4.68 -7.01
C ALA A 90 -8.73 -3.27 -7.56
N ALA A 91 -9.07 -3.17 -8.84
CA ALA A 91 -9.52 -1.92 -9.45
C ALA A 91 -10.84 -1.42 -8.84
N GLU A 92 -11.83 -2.32 -8.68
CA GLU A 92 -13.12 -1.99 -8.06
C GLU A 92 -12.99 -1.47 -6.64
N VAL A 93 -12.07 -2.05 -5.85
CA VAL A 93 -11.79 -1.59 -4.48
C VAL A 93 -11.25 -0.15 -4.48
N ILE A 94 -10.32 0.17 -5.36
CA ILE A 94 -9.81 1.55 -5.46
C ILE A 94 -10.92 2.50 -5.93
N HIS A 95 -11.78 2.10 -6.88
CA HIS A 95 -12.96 2.87 -7.28
C HIS A 95 -13.93 3.12 -6.12
N TYR A 96 -14.22 2.09 -5.33
CA TYR A 96 -15.08 2.20 -4.17
C TYR A 96 -14.57 3.29 -3.21
N TYR A 97 -13.28 3.25 -2.84
CA TYR A 97 -12.69 4.23 -1.94
C TYR A 97 -12.53 5.61 -2.57
N ALA A 98 -12.33 5.70 -3.89
CA ALA A 98 -12.37 6.96 -4.61
C ALA A 98 -13.75 7.65 -4.49
N GLY A 99 -14.83 6.86 -4.47
CA GLY A 99 -16.20 7.34 -4.21
C GLY A 99 -16.48 7.73 -2.76
N ALA A 100 -15.63 7.27 -1.81
CA ALA A 100 -15.80 7.49 -0.38
C ALA A 100 -14.99 8.69 0.17
N VAL A 101 -14.12 9.31 -0.63
CA VAL A 101 -13.18 10.36 -0.19
C VAL A 101 -13.87 11.50 0.55
N ASP A 102 -15.06 11.92 0.11
CA ASP A 102 -15.86 13.01 0.66
C ASP A 102 -17.03 12.54 1.55
N LYS A 103 -17.06 11.25 1.92
CA LYS A 103 -18.15 10.66 2.71
C LYS A 103 -17.79 10.42 4.17
N HIS A 104 -16.51 10.55 4.53
CA HIS A 104 -16.04 10.35 5.90
C HIS A 104 -16.15 11.65 6.68
N LEU A 105 -17.36 11.94 7.16
CA LEU A 105 -17.73 13.19 7.80
C LEU A 105 -17.54 13.12 9.33
N GLY A 106 -17.21 14.26 9.95
CA GLY A 106 -17.28 14.44 11.38
C GLY A 106 -18.72 14.76 11.85
N HIS A 107 -18.86 15.06 13.14
CA HIS A 107 -20.13 15.35 13.79
C HIS A 107 -20.17 16.79 14.30
N THR A 108 -21.38 17.33 14.39
CA THR A 108 -21.64 18.63 15.00
C THR A 108 -22.60 18.46 16.18
N TYR A 109 -22.21 18.98 17.33
CA TYR A 109 -22.99 18.90 18.57
C TYR A 109 -23.34 20.28 19.08
N PRO A 110 -24.65 20.57 19.37
CA PRO A 110 -25.03 21.78 20.09
C PRO A 110 -24.58 21.68 21.55
N VAL A 111 -23.97 22.75 22.05
CA VAL A 111 -23.59 22.89 23.47
C VAL A 111 -24.03 24.22 24.00
N ALA A 112 -24.09 24.40 25.32
CA ALA A 112 -24.48 25.67 25.90
C ALA A 112 -23.52 26.79 25.47
N GLY A 113 -24.04 27.78 24.76
CA GLY A 113 -23.26 28.93 24.28
C GLY A 113 -22.42 28.71 23.04
N GLY A 114 -22.57 27.57 22.33
CA GLY A 114 -21.77 27.32 21.13
C GLY A 114 -22.06 26.01 20.40
N VAL A 115 -21.08 25.58 19.59
CA VAL A 115 -21.12 24.34 18.82
C VAL A 115 -19.79 23.64 18.99
N THR A 116 -19.83 22.32 19.23
CA THR A 116 -18.64 21.43 19.16
C THR A 116 -18.69 20.64 17.86
N MET A 117 -17.57 20.59 17.17
CA MET A 117 -17.42 19.81 15.93
C MET A 117 -16.25 18.85 16.05
N THR A 118 -16.38 17.67 15.40
CA THR A 118 -15.28 16.72 15.22
C THR A 118 -14.86 16.70 13.76
N PHE A 119 -13.56 16.49 13.53
CA PHE A 119 -12.98 16.35 12.21
C PHE A 119 -12.20 15.04 12.16
N HIS A 120 -12.20 14.37 10.99
CA HIS A 120 -11.31 13.26 10.71
C HIS A 120 -10.09 13.77 9.94
N GLU A 121 -8.91 13.51 10.47
CA GLU A 121 -7.65 13.94 9.88
C GLU A 121 -6.83 12.71 9.45
N PRO A 122 -6.02 12.82 8.37
CA PRO A 122 -5.06 11.79 8.00
C PRO A 122 -4.08 11.49 9.14
N LEU A 123 -3.75 10.23 9.33
CA LEU A 123 -2.75 9.80 10.32
C LEU A 123 -1.34 10.25 9.93
N GLY A 124 -1.06 10.30 8.64
CA GLY A 124 0.25 10.66 8.11
C GLY A 124 0.85 9.58 7.19
N VAL A 125 2.09 9.20 7.43
CA VAL A 125 2.73 8.08 6.71
C VAL A 125 2.22 6.76 7.27
N VAL A 126 1.76 5.86 6.39
CA VAL A 126 1.20 4.55 6.76
C VAL A 126 2.05 3.44 6.15
N GLY A 127 2.51 2.50 6.99
CA GLY A 127 3.15 1.26 6.55
C GLY A 127 2.10 0.17 6.28
N LEU A 128 2.06 -0.36 5.06
CA LEU A 128 1.15 -1.44 4.67
C LEU A 128 1.96 -2.71 4.39
N ILE A 129 1.82 -3.71 5.25
CA ILE A 129 2.52 -5.00 5.13
C ILE A 129 1.51 -6.04 4.67
N VAL A 130 1.78 -6.68 3.52
CA VAL A 130 0.87 -7.63 2.87
C VAL A 130 1.52 -9.00 2.68
N PRO A 131 0.72 -10.09 2.74
CA PRO A 131 1.20 -11.45 2.59
C PRO A 131 1.39 -11.85 1.11
N TRP A 132 1.86 -13.08 0.92
CA TRP A 132 2.19 -13.65 -0.38
C TRP A 132 0.98 -14.22 -1.16
N ASN A 133 -0.10 -14.58 -0.48
CA ASN A 133 -1.16 -15.41 -1.07
C ASN A 133 -2.19 -14.66 -1.94
N PHE A 134 -2.35 -13.35 -1.77
CA PHE A 134 -3.16 -12.44 -2.59
C PHE A 134 -2.46 -11.09 -2.68
N PRO A 135 -1.26 -11.03 -3.30
CA PRO A 135 -0.37 -9.88 -3.16
C PRO A 135 -1.00 -8.59 -3.70
N LEU A 136 -1.57 -8.62 -4.90
CA LEU A 136 -2.23 -7.47 -5.51
C LEU A 136 -3.50 -7.05 -4.77
N LEU A 137 -4.40 -8.01 -4.53
CA LEU A 137 -5.73 -7.71 -3.99
C LEU A 137 -5.66 -7.15 -2.57
N ILE A 138 -4.85 -7.78 -1.70
CA ILE A 138 -4.69 -7.30 -0.31
C ILE A 138 -3.95 -5.96 -0.27
N ALA A 139 -3.03 -5.70 -1.19
CA ALA A 139 -2.42 -4.38 -1.33
C ALA A 139 -3.49 -3.31 -1.62
N CYS A 140 -4.38 -3.53 -2.59
CA CYS A 140 -5.44 -2.58 -2.94
C CYS A 140 -6.48 -2.41 -1.82
N TRP A 141 -6.82 -3.46 -1.05
CA TRP A 141 -7.69 -3.35 0.12
C TRP A 141 -7.15 -2.40 1.19
N LYS A 142 -5.83 -2.26 1.26
CA LYS A 142 -5.17 -1.35 2.22
C LYS A 142 -4.86 0.02 1.62
N LEU A 143 -4.46 0.06 0.35
CA LEU A 143 -4.17 1.31 -0.36
C LEU A 143 -5.42 2.19 -0.50
N GLY A 144 -6.55 1.60 -0.91
CA GLY A 144 -7.79 2.33 -1.14
C GLY A 144 -8.18 3.25 0.03
N PRO A 145 -8.44 2.70 1.24
CA PRO A 145 -8.80 3.53 2.39
C PRO A 145 -7.68 4.47 2.85
N ALA A 146 -6.41 4.03 2.77
CA ALA A 146 -5.29 4.87 3.19
C ALA A 146 -5.18 6.14 2.32
N LEU A 147 -5.24 5.98 1.00
CA LEU A 147 -5.18 7.09 0.04
C LEU A 147 -6.41 7.98 0.11
N ALA A 148 -7.61 7.40 0.22
CA ALA A 148 -8.85 8.15 0.33
C ALA A 148 -8.87 9.09 1.52
N CYS A 149 -8.32 8.64 2.65
CA CYS A 149 -8.18 9.45 3.86
C CYS A 149 -7.00 10.46 3.83
N GLY A 150 -6.27 10.59 2.72
CA GLY A 150 -5.19 11.56 2.57
C GLY A 150 -3.85 11.14 3.21
N ASN A 151 -3.65 9.87 3.50
CA ASN A 151 -2.37 9.34 3.98
C ASN A 151 -1.42 9.04 2.82
N THR A 152 -0.11 9.12 3.08
CA THR A 152 0.92 8.57 2.20
C THR A 152 1.31 7.16 2.65
N VAL A 153 1.76 6.32 1.73
CA VAL A 153 1.86 4.89 1.94
C VAL A 153 3.24 4.34 1.58
N ILE A 154 3.78 3.52 2.48
CA ILE A 154 4.86 2.58 2.19
C ILE A 154 4.28 1.17 2.15
N LEU A 155 4.16 0.60 0.95
CA LEU A 155 3.69 -0.76 0.75
C LEU A 155 4.87 -1.73 0.80
N LYS A 156 4.83 -2.65 1.76
CA LYS A 156 5.81 -3.74 1.86
C LYS A 156 5.13 -5.07 1.51
N PRO A 157 5.28 -5.58 0.29
CA PRO A 157 4.83 -6.93 -0.07
C PRO A 157 5.69 -8.01 0.60
N ALA A 158 5.21 -9.26 0.58
CA ALA A 158 6.08 -10.40 0.86
C ALA A 158 7.22 -10.43 -0.17
N GLU A 159 8.43 -10.66 0.28
CA GLU A 159 9.62 -10.68 -0.58
C GLU A 159 9.60 -11.80 -1.62
N THR A 160 8.81 -12.83 -1.38
CA THR A 160 8.63 -13.97 -2.31
C THR A 160 7.66 -13.68 -3.45
N THR A 161 6.75 -12.71 -3.30
CA THR A 161 5.70 -12.39 -4.30
C THR A 161 5.52 -10.87 -4.48
N PRO A 162 6.58 -10.12 -4.83
CA PRO A 162 6.51 -8.67 -4.85
C PRO A 162 6.09 -8.09 -6.20
N LEU A 163 6.04 -8.88 -7.29
CA LEU A 163 6.02 -8.34 -8.65
C LEU A 163 4.80 -7.49 -8.96
N SER A 164 3.60 -7.97 -8.66
CA SER A 164 2.37 -7.20 -8.87
C SER A 164 2.30 -5.94 -8.00
N ALA A 165 2.83 -6.00 -6.77
CA ALA A 165 2.91 -4.84 -5.89
C ALA A 165 3.90 -3.78 -6.42
N MET A 166 5.04 -4.20 -6.97
CA MET A 166 6.01 -3.31 -7.62
C MET A 166 5.36 -2.61 -8.80
N ARG A 167 4.70 -3.38 -9.69
CA ARG A 167 3.98 -2.83 -10.85
C ARG A 167 2.86 -1.88 -10.41
N LEU A 168 2.17 -2.19 -9.32
CA LEU A 168 1.12 -1.32 -8.76
C LEU A 168 1.67 0.06 -8.35
N GLY A 169 2.89 0.12 -7.81
CA GLY A 169 3.57 1.38 -7.51
C GLY A 169 3.85 2.22 -8.76
N GLU A 170 4.28 1.58 -9.86
CA GLU A 170 4.48 2.23 -11.16
C GLU A 170 3.16 2.74 -11.74
N LEU A 171 2.10 1.91 -11.71
CA LEU A 171 0.77 2.29 -12.19
C LEU A 171 0.17 3.46 -11.41
N ALA A 172 0.51 3.62 -10.12
CA ALA A 172 0.11 4.78 -9.35
C ALA A 172 0.72 6.08 -9.92
N LEU A 173 1.99 6.06 -10.30
CA LEU A 173 2.67 7.19 -10.97
C LEU A 173 2.09 7.45 -12.36
N GLU A 174 1.87 6.41 -13.16
CA GLU A 174 1.24 6.53 -14.49
C GLU A 174 -0.16 7.15 -14.41
N ALA A 175 -0.92 6.85 -13.37
CA ALA A 175 -2.22 7.45 -13.10
C ALA A 175 -2.15 8.92 -12.64
N GLY A 176 -0.94 9.42 -12.36
CA GLY A 176 -0.69 10.79 -11.92
C GLY A 176 -0.82 10.99 -10.40
N ILE A 177 -0.78 9.92 -9.59
CA ILE A 177 -0.58 10.04 -8.15
C ILE A 177 0.83 10.62 -7.94
N PRO A 178 0.98 11.69 -7.13
CA PRO A 178 2.27 12.32 -6.95
C PRO A 178 3.34 11.36 -6.44
N GLU A 179 4.57 11.53 -6.93
CA GLU A 179 5.72 10.75 -6.46
C GLU A 179 5.86 10.86 -4.94
N GLY A 180 6.14 9.74 -4.29
CA GLY A 180 6.25 9.65 -2.83
C GLY A 180 4.94 9.32 -2.10
N VAL A 181 3.77 9.51 -2.73
CA VAL A 181 2.47 9.19 -2.10
C VAL A 181 2.28 7.67 -1.95
N VAL A 182 2.64 6.90 -2.98
CA VAL A 182 2.66 5.44 -2.94
C VAL A 182 4.07 4.97 -3.25
N GLN A 183 4.69 4.29 -2.31
CA GLN A 183 6.02 3.72 -2.49
C GLN A 183 6.01 2.25 -2.13
N VAL A 184 6.73 1.45 -2.90
CA VAL A 184 6.86 0.00 -2.67
C VAL A 184 8.28 -0.31 -2.22
N VAL A 185 8.38 -1.01 -1.09
CA VAL A 185 9.66 -1.42 -0.50
C VAL A 185 9.68 -2.93 -0.39
N VAL A 186 10.45 -3.59 -1.25
CA VAL A 186 10.65 -5.05 -1.20
C VAL A 186 11.80 -5.36 -0.27
N GLY A 187 11.52 -6.03 0.84
CA GLY A 187 12.56 -6.35 1.82
C GLY A 187 12.10 -7.42 2.81
N ALA A 188 13.05 -8.00 3.52
CA ALA A 188 12.79 -9.04 4.50
C ALA A 188 11.90 -8.54 5.64
N GLY A 189 10.96 -9.37 6.09
CA GLY A 189 10.04 -9.03 7.17
C GLY A 189 10.74 -8.55 8.45
N PRO A 190 11.74 -9.29 8.97
CA PRO A 190 12.48 -8.90 10.18
C PRO A 190 13.34 -7.63 10.06
N GLU A 191 13.65 -7.18 8.86
CA GLU A 191 14.49 -6.02 8.60
C GLU A 191 13.64 -4.83 8.12
N ALA A 192 13.23 -4.84 6.85
CA ALA A 192 12.45 -3.75 6.26
C ALA A 192 11.03 -3.62 6.88
N GLY A 193 10.37 -4.76 7.16
CA GLY A 193 9.06 -4.76 7.81
C GLY A 193 9.13 -4.24 9.24
N TRP A 194 10.13 -4.67 10.00
CA TRP A 194 10.32 -4.25 11.38
C TRP A 194 10.70 -2.77 11.47
N ARG A 195 11.55 -2.29 10.53
CA ARG A 195 11.90 -0.86 10.47
C ARG A 195 10.67 0.03 10.27
N LEU A 196 9.69 -0.40 9.47
CA LEU A 196 8.41 0.34 9.35
C LEU A 196 7.64 0.39 10.68
N VAL A 197 7.68 -0.69 11.46
CA VAL A 197 7.01 -0.77 12.78
C VAL A 197 7.63 0.20 13.78
N GLU A 198 8.96 0.34 13.78
CA GLU A 198 9.71 1.17 14.74
C GLU A 198 9.95 2.60 14.27
N HIS A 199 9.56 2.94 13.03
CA HIS A 199 9.93 4.23 12.46
C HIS A 199 9.04 5.36 13.01
N PRO A 200 9.61 6.43 13.65
CA PRO A 200 8.84 7.44 14.37
C PRO A 200 7.89 8.27 13.50
N LEU A 201 8.13 8.35 12.19
CA LEU A 201 7.25 9.05 11.25
C LEU A 201 6.14 8.16 10.68
N VAL A 202 6.18 6.83 10.90
CA VAL A 202 5.12 5.90 10.49
C VAL A 202 4.06 5.89 11.58
N ARG A 203 2.88 6.43 11.29
CA ARG A 203 1.81 6.64 12.28
C ARG A 203 0.80 5.50 12.37
N LYS A 204 0.87 4.54 11.46
CA LYS A 204 0.00 3.36 11.43
C LYS A 204 0.68 2.23 10.67
N ILE A 205 0.49 1.01 11.15
CA ILE A 205 0.78 -0.22 10.42
C ILE A 205 -0.53 -0.94 10.07
N GLY A 206 -0.73 -1.19 8.77
CA GLY A 206 -1.77 -2.08 8.27
C GLY A 206 -1.18 -3.43 7.91
N PHE A 207 -1.40 -4.45 8.72
CA PHE A 207 -0.79 -5.78 8.56
C PHE A 207 -1.82 -6.84 8.17
N THR A 208 -1.45 -7.74 7.27
CA THR A 208 -2.09 -9.03 7.03
C THR A 208 -1.01 -10.11 6.96
N GLY A 209 -1.18 -11.17 7.75
CA GLY A 209 -0.23 -12.27 7.85
C GLY A 209 -0.53 -13.17 9.04
N SER A 210 0.49 -13.87 9.57
CA SER A 210 0.30 -14.78 10.70
C SER A 210 -0.03 -14.06 12.01
N THR A 211 -0.82 -14.70 12.85
CA THR A 211 -1.17 -14.19 14.18
C THR A 211 0.07 -13.91 15.04
N ALA A 212 1.10 -14.75 14.96
CA ALA A 212 2.33 -14.56 15.71
C ALA A 212 3.06 -13.27 15.34
N VAL A 213 3.19 -12.98 14.03
CA VAL A 213 3.80 -11.74 13.54
C VAL A 213 2.92 -10.54 13.89
N GLY A 214 1.59 -10.64 13.75
CA GLY A 214 0.66 -9.57 14.11
C GLY A 214 0.78 -9.16 15.59
N LYS A 215 0.91 -10.13 16.51
CA LYS A 215 1.13 -9.85 17.93
C LYS A 215 2.44 -9.11 18.19
N ARG A 216 3.51 -9.50 17.48
CA ARG A 216 4.80 -8.81 17.59
C ARG A 216 4.73 -7.37 17.08
N ILE A 217 4.09 -7.16 15.91
CA ILE A 217 3.88 -5.82 15.37
C ILE A 217 3.09 -4.95 16.34
N MET A 218 2.00 -5.50 16.91
CA MET A 218 1.19 -4.76 17.88
C MET A 218 1.99 -4.36 19.14
N ALA A 219 2.85 -5.25 19.64
CA ALA A 219 3.76 -4.93 20.74
C ALA A 219 4.75 -3.82 20.35
N GLY A 220 5.41 -3.93 19.18
CA GLY A 220 6.34 -2.89 18.71
C GLY A 220 5.67 -1.52 18.46
N CYS A 221 4.41 -1.50 18.01
CA CYS A 221 3.66 -0.24 17.86
C CYS A 221 3.23 0.38 19.19
N ALA A 222 3.18 -0.39 20.29
CA ALA A 222 2.80 0.12 21.60
C ALA A 222 3.91 0.96 22.26
N ASP A 223 5.13 0.82 21.78
CA ASP A 223 6.31 1.55 22.29
C ASP A 223 6.49 2.93 21.60
N GLN A 224 5.56 3.35 20.70
CA GLN A 224 5.60 4.62 19.96
C GLN A 224 4.49 5.62 20.43
#